data_c58511828c5a153a77cee43d001680d7
#
_entry.id   c58511828c5a153a77cee43d001680d7
#
_cell.length_a   1.000
_cell.length_b   1.000
_cell.length_c   1.000
_cell.angle_alpha   90.00
_cell.angle_beta   90.00
_cell.angle_gamma   90.00
#
_symmetry.space_group_name_H-M   'P 1'
#
loop_
_entity.id
_entity.type
_entity.pdbx_description
1 polymer ?
#
loop_
_entity_poly.entity_id
_entity_poly.type
_entity_poly.pdbx_seq_one_letter_code
_entity_poly.pdbx_strand_id
1 'polypeptide(L)'
;MLDTLERNDSTGSAANAEHFDVLIAGAGISGIGSAYHLQQQCSGKSYVVLDMKDTFGGTWETHKYPGVRSDSDLYTFGYRFKPWVGAPIASADEILKYMGEVIEENAIGPNIRYGHRITACKWSSADNRWTVEAIRLADGSKATFTCNFLWMCQGYYDHEKPYTPDWEGVSDYKGLFVHAQLWDPRTDYAGKRILVIGSGATAATVVPAFAEKAAHVTMLQRSPTYFFCSENKNELADRLREIGIDEPTIHRVVRAQIMHDQDVMTKRCQTEPEVVFEELKELVRLFTGKPDFEFAPHFTPKYRVWQQRLAFCPEGDVFRAAVEGKVSVVTDEIDRFTEKGVRTASGEEIEADIIVAATGFRLSVMGDIPFSVDGKAVNWNDTVTYRGMMFTGVPNMAWVMGYFRASWTLRVDMMGDFVCNLLNHMDKMGAKRVDVQLRPEDQGMPLSPWIEADNFNPGYLMRGLDKLPKRGDKPEWRHNQDYWAEKDQIPATDLTGAEFKYS
;
A
#
# COMPACT_ATOMS: atom_id res chain seq x y z
N MET A 1 25.79 -39.71 34.16
CA MET A 1 26.37 -40.10 32.87
C MET A 1 25.34 -39.83 31.80
N LEU A 2 25.38 -38.66 31.22
CA LEU A 2 24.82 -38.22 29.96
C LEU A 2 25.04 -36.71 29.87
N ASP A 3 26.28 -36.39 29.66
CA ASP A 3 26.77 -35.08 29.22
C ASP A 3 27.14 -35.24 27.76
N THR A 4 27.14 -34.13 27.06
CA THR A 4 27.58 -33.89 25.68
C THR A 4 26.53 -34.05 24.60
N LEU A 5 26.08 -32.85 24.08
CA LEU A 5 26.22 -32.44 22.68
C LEU A 5 25.54 -31.05 22.45
N GLU A 6 26.12 -30.01 23.02
CA GLU A 6 26.07 -28.70 22.39
C GLU A 6 27.31 -28.55 21.53
N ARG A 7 27.16 -28.65 20.22
CA ARG A 7 28.16 -28.21 19.27
C ARG A 7 27.59 -27.09 18.39
N ASN A 8 28.13 -25.92 18.64
CA ASN A 8 28.22 -24.77 17.77
C ASN A 8 28.19 -25.15 16.27
N ASP A 9 27.11 -24.74 15.58
CA ASP A 9 27.07 -24.58 14.13
C ASP A 9 26.99 -23.09 13.76
N SER A 10 28.02 -22.32 14.11
CA SER A 10 28.09 -20.89 13.82
C SER A 10 29.16 -20.48 12.81
N THR A 11 29.72 -21.40 12.01
CA THR A 11 30.84 -21.10 11.09
C THR A 11 30.64 -21.54 9.63
N GLY A 12 29.42 -21.90 9.20
CA GLY A 12 29.18 -22.46 7.87
C GLY A 12 28.56 -21.56 6.79
N SER A 13 28.13 -20.33 7.08
CA SER A 13 27.25 -19.58 6.16
C SER A 13 27.84 -18.32 5.53
N ALA A 14 28.97 -17.78 5.99
CA ALA A 14 29.49 -16.50 5.49
C ALA A 14 30.32 -16.58 4.19
N ALA A 15 30.75 -17.77 3.76
CA ALA A 15 31.71 -17.93 2.66
C ALA A 15 31.11 -17.79 1.25
N ASN A 16 29.77 -17.73 1.09
CA ASN A 16 29.10 -17.67 -0.22
C ASN A 16 28.00 -16.59 -0.32
N ALA A 17 28.02 -15.55 0.52
CA ALA A 17 27.05 -14.47 0.44
C ALA A 17 27.36 -13.52 -0.72
N GLU A 18 26.41 -13.29 -1.63
CA GLU A 18 26.51 -12.25 -2.63
C GLU A 18 26.43 -10.88 -1.95
N HIS A 19 27.33 -9.96 -2.35
CA HIS A 19 27.38 -8.60 -1.80
C HIS A 19 26.92 -7.56 -2.82
N PHE A 20 26.10 -6.60 -2.36
CA PHE A 20 25.63 -5.47 -3.14
C PHE A 20 25.76 -4.17 -2.33
N ASP A 21 25.91 -3.03 -3.01
CA ASP A 21 25.85 -1.74 -2.34
C ASP A 21 24.45 -1.48 -1.76
N VAL A 22 23.40 -1.83 -2.52
CA VAL A 22 22.00 -1.66 -2.10
C VAL A 22 21.21 -2.95 -2.32
N LEU A 23 20.44 -3.35 -1.31
CA LEU A 23 19.43 -4.40 -1.45
C LEU A 23 18.06 -3.77 -1.32
N ILE A 24 17.20 -3.98 -2.33
CA ILE A 24 15.81 -3.53 -2.37
C ILE A 24 14.92 -4.72 -2.07
N ALA A 25 14.09 -4.62 -1.04
CA ALA A 25 13.17 -5.68 -0.65
C ALA A 25 11.76 -5.43 -1.23
N GLY A 26 11.38 -6.25 -2.21
CA GLY A 26 10.09 -6.19 -2.91
C GLY A 26 10.19 -5.64 -4.33
N ALA A 27 9.61 -6.37 -5.31
CA ALA A 27 9.50 -5.98 -6.73
C ALA A 27 8.09 -5.45 -7.08
N GLY A 28 7.42 -4.82 -6.12
CA GLY A 28 6.21 -4.03 -6.35
C GLY A 28 6.53 -2.66 -6.96
N ILE A 29 5.51 -1.82 -7.12
CA ILE A 29 5.65 -0.48 -7.71
C ILE A 29 6.72 0.37 -6.98
N SER A 30 6.85 0.23 -5.66
CA SER A 30 7.87 0.93 -4.87
C SER A 30 9.29 0.47 -5.21
N GLY A 31 9.53 -0.86 -5.26
CA GLY A 31 10.86 -1.39 -5.51
C GLY A 31 11.36 -1.14 -6.92
N ILE A 32 10.47 -1.22 -7.91
CA ILE A 32 10.81 -0.89 -9.31
C ILE A 32 11.14 0.58 -9.44
N GLY A 33 10.34 1.49 -8.84
CA GLY A 33 10.64 2.92 -8.82
C GLY A 33 11.95 3.25 -8.12
N SER A 34 12.22 2.60 -6.97
CA SER A 34 13.48 2.77 -6.23
C SER A 34 14.70 2.29 -7.04
N ALA A 35 14.57 1.14 -7.74
CA ALA A 35 15.62 0.64 -8.62
C ALA A 35 15.92 1.62 -9.77
N TYR A 36 14.88 2.19 -10.39
CA TYR A 36 15.03 3.23 -11.39
C TYR A 36 15.82 4.44 -10.86
N HIS A 37 15.38 5.01 -9.74
CA HIS A 37 16.06 6.17 -9.13
C HIS A 37 17.51 5.86 -8.80
N LEU A 38 17.79 4.67 -8.26
CA LEU A 38 19.15 4.24 -7.95
C LEU A 38 20.03 4.18 -9.20
N GLN A 39 19.55 3.58 -10.29
CA GLN A 39 20.27 3.51 -11.57
C GLN A 39 20.58 4.91 -12.14
N GLN A 40 19.60 5.82 -12.08
CA GLN A 40 19.74 7.15 -12.65
C GLN A 40 20.65 8.06 -11.83
N GLN A 41 20.62 7.96 -10.51
CA GLN A 41 21.24 8.94 -9.61
C GLN A 41 22.49 8.39 -8.90
N CYS A 42 22.67 7.06 -8.88
CA CYS A 42 23.78 6.35 -8.22
C CYS A 42 24.33 5.25 -9.14
N SER A 43 24.62 5.58 -10.39
CA SER A 43 24.94 4.61 -11.46
C SER A 43 26.16 3.72 -11.18
N GLY A 44 27.02 4.08 -10.23
CA GLY A 44 28.18 3.27 -9.81
C GLY A 44 27.87 2.21 -8.75
N LYS A 45 26.65 2.16 -8.20
CA LYS A 45 26.30 1.23 -7.13
C LYS A 45 25.69 -0.05 -7.68
N SER A 46 26.21 -1.18 -7.20
CA SER A 46 25.61 -2.50 -7.43
C SER A 46 24.33 -2.64 -6.60
N TYR A 47 23.32 -3.28 -7.17
CA TYR A 47 22.07 -3.55 -6.41
C TYR A 47 21.40 -4.85 -6.81
N VAL A 48 20.57 -5.35 -5.90
CA VAL A 48 19.65 -6.47 -6.12
C VAL A 48 18.27 -6.13 -5.59
N VAL A 49 17.24 -6.59 -6.28
CA VAL A 49 15.84 -6.56 -5.82
C VAL A 49 15.44 -7.98 -5.45
N LEU A 50 14.99 -8.22 -4.23
CA LEU A 50 14.47 -9.52 -3.81
C LEU A 50 12.95 -9.49 -3.70
N ASP A 51 12.28 -10.45 -4.33
CA ASP A 51 10.84 -10.65 -4.15
C ASP A 51 10.53 -12.12 -3.85
N MET A 52 9.55 -12.35 -2.96
CA MET A 52 9.14 -13.70 -2.62
C MET A 52 8.28 -14.36 -3.71
N LYS A 53 7.63 -13.56 -4.56
CA LYS A 53 6.86 -14.08 -5.69
C LYS A 53 7.78 -14.46 -6.86
N ASP A 54 7.26 -15.20 -7.79
CA ASP A 54 7.94 -15.62 -9.00
C ASP A 54 7.86 -14.58 -10.13
N THR A 55 7.19 -13.45 -9.87
CA THR A 55 7.08 -12.31 -10.76
C THR A 55 7.00 -11.00 -10.00
N PHE A 56 7.13 -9.87 -10.70
CA PHE A 56 6.94 -8.53 -10.16
C PHE A 56 5.45 -8.18 -10.01
N GLY A 57 5.16 -7.04 -9.38
CA GLY A 57 3.82 -6.43 -9.37
C GLY A 57 3.26 -6.19 -7.98
N GLY A 58 3.73 -6.90 -6.95
CA GLY A 58 3.30 -6.69 -5.56
C GLY A 58 1.79 -6.85 -5.40
N THR A 59 1.09 -5.79 -4.98
CA THR A 59 -0.37 -5.75 -4.81
C THR A 59 -1.12 -6.14 -6.08
N TRP A 60 -0.70 -5.65 -7.23
CA TRP A 60 -1.38 -5.86 -8.52
C TRP A 60 -1.26 -7.29 -9.03
N GLU A 61 -0.16 -7.96 -8.72
CA GLU A 61 0.01 -9.38 -8.99
C GLU A 61 -0.71 -10.26 -7.94
N THR A 62 -0.86 -9.79 -6.71
CA THR A 62 -1.49 -10.56 -5.64
C THR A 62 -2.99 -10.70 -5.80
N HIS A 63 -3.67 -9.61 -6.15
CA HIS A 63 -5.13 -9.59 -6.21
C HIS A 63 -5.63 -10.05 -7.58
N LYS A 64 -6.49 -11.08 -7.57
CA LYS A 64 -7.06 -11.72 -8.77
C LYS A 64 -8.60 -11.72 -8.78
N TYR A 65 -9.22 -10.99 -7.88
CA TYR A 65 -10.68 -10.90 -7.85
C TYR A 65 -11.21 -10.11 -9.04
N PRO A 66 -12.45 -10.38 -9.49
CA PRO A 66 -13.06 -9.67 -10.62
C PRO A 66 -13.08 -8.17 -10.45
N GLY A 67 -12.74 -7.45 -11.52
CA GLY A 67 -12.74 -6.00 -11.55
C GLY A 67 -11.58 -5.33 -10.82
N VAL A 68 -10.53 -6.06 -10.37
CA VAL A 68 -9.39 -5.47 -9.67
C VAL A 68 -8.79 -4.31 -10.46
N ARG A 69 -8.79 -3.13 -9.83
CA ARG A 69 -8.39 -1.85 -10.43
C ARG A 69 -7.83 -0.90 -9.39
N SER A 70 -7.14 0.13 -9.83
CA SER A 70 -6.71 1.24 -8.98
C SER A 70 -7.91 2.01 -8.44
N ASP A 71 -7.76 2.59 -7.26
CA ASP A 71 -8.64 3.63 -6.71
C ASP A 71 -7.94 5.00 -6.69
N SER A 72 -6.79 5.08 -7.32
CA SER A 72 -5.99 6.28 -7.49
C SER A 72 -5.76 6.52 -8.97
N ASP A 73 -5.80 7.78 -9.39
CA ASP A 73 -5.58 8.22 -10.75
C ASP A 73 -4.15 7.88 -11.22
N LEU A 74 -4.01 7.21 -12.34
CA LEU A 74 -2.74 6.72 -12.88
C LEU A 74 -1.80 7.82 -13.34
N TYR A 75 -2.28 9.02 -13.64
CA TYR A 75 -1.39 10.15 -13.90
C TYR A 75 -0.58 10.56 -12.68
N THR A 76 -1.08 10.27 -11.48
CA THR A 76 -0.36 10.51 -10.22
C THR A 76 0.15 9.23 -9.56
N PHE A 77 -0.53 8.10 -9.76
CA PHE A 77 -0.09 6.79 -9.28
C PHE A 77 0.99 6.17 -10.18
N GLY A 78 1.07 6.52 -11.46
CA GLY A 78 2.22 6.25 -12.31
C GLY A 78 3.46 7.02 -11.83
N TYR A 79 4.63 6.58 -12.26
CA TYR A 79 5.89 7.25 -11.94
C TYR A 79 5.99 8.63 -12.61
N ARG A 80 6.66 9.59 -11.98
CA ARG A 80 6.86 10.90 -12.58
C ARG A 80 7.73 10.88 -13.85
N PHE A 81 8.57 9.85 -14.00
CA PHE A 81 9.51 9.72 -15.10
C PHE A 81 8.94 8.96 -16.31
N LYS A 82 7.82 8.24 -16.15
CA LYS A 82 7.16 7.52 -17.26
C LYS A 82 5.72 7.98 -17.39
N PRO A 83 5.36 8.63 -18.52
CA PRO A 83 3.99 9.05 -18.78
C PRO A 83 3.01 7.88 -18.70
N TRP A 84 1.86 8.13 -18.10
CA TRP A 84 0.71 7.27 -18.23
C TRP A 84 -0.10 7.68 -19.46
N VAL A 85 -0.48 6.71 -20.27
CA VAL A 85 -1.33 6.89 -21.46
C VAL A 85 -2.49 5.92 -21.35
N GLY A 86 -3.64 6.40 -20.93
CA GLY A 86 -4.82 5.58 -20.70
C GLY A 86 -5.84 6.28 -19.81
N ALA A 87 -6.86 5.52 -19.43
CA ALA A 87 -7.87 5.99 -18.49
C ALA A 87 -7.27 6.28 -17.10
N PRO A 88 -7.81 7.25 -16.35
CA PRO A 88 -7.35 7.57 -15.00
C PRO A 88 -7.32 6.37 -14.06
N ILE A 89 -8.37 5.56 -14.07
CA ILE A 89 -8.45 4.34 -13.26
C ILE A 89 -8.15 3.14 -14.16
N ALA A 90 -7.07 2.45 -13.86
CA ALA A 90 -6.61 1.30 -14.63
C ALA A 90 -6.83 -0.02 -13.90
N SER A 91 -7.04 -1.08 -14.67
CA SER A 91 -7.05 -2.45 -14.20
C SER A 91 -5.67 -2.90 -13.71
N ALA A 92 -5.62 -3.97 -12.92
CA ALA A 92 -4.36 -4.56 -12.47
C ALA A 92 -3.48 -4.96 -13.66
N ASP A 93 -4.06 -5.50 -14.74
CA ASP A 93 -3.31 -5.92 -15.92
C ASP A 93 -2.65 -4.75 -16.64
N GLU A 94 -3.35 -3.61 -16.76
CA GLU A 94 -2.78 -2.39 -17.34
C GLU A 94 -1.64 -1.83 -16.48
N ILE A 95 -1.79 -1.88 -15.15
CA ILE A 95 -0.74 -1.45 -14.21
C ILE A 95 0.47 -2.39 -14.29
N LEU A 96 0.25 -3.70 -14.33
CA LEU A 96 1.33 -4.69 -14.50
C LEU A 96 2.05 -4.50 -15.82
N LYS A 97 1.33 -4.25 -16.91
CA LYS A 97 1.92 -3.93 -18.21
C LYS A 97 2.81 -2.69 -18.10
N TYR A 98 2.29 -1.59 -17.53
CA TYR A 98 3.05 -0.36 -17.32
C TYR A 98 4.33 -0.58 -16.49
N MET A 99 4.24 -1.36 -15.42
CA MET A 99 5.41 -1.72 -14.59
C MET A 99 6.41 -2.59 -15.36
N GLY A 100 5.92 -3.54 -16.16
CA GLY A 100 6.76 -4.39 -17.01
C GLY A 100 7.54 -3.58 -18.05
N GLU A 101 6.89 -2.60 -18.66
CA GLU A 101 7.55 -1.67 -19.58
C GLU A 101 8.67 -0.87 -18.88
N VAL A 102 8.46 -0.41 -17.63
CA VAL A 102 9.52 0.28 -16.86
C VAL A 102 10.72 -0.64 -16.63
N ILE A 103 10.46 -1.91 -16.27
CA ILE A 103 11.53 -2.91 -16.04
C ILE A 103 12.33 -3.12 -17.31
N GLU A 104 11.66 -3.28 -18.46
CA GLU A 104 12.28 -3.55 -19.74
C GLU A 104 13.07 -2.35 -20.28
N GLU A 105 12.42 -1.18 -20.36
CA GLU A 105 13.01 0.08 -20.85
C GLU A 105 14.28 0.49 -20.08
N ASN A 106 14.37 0.14 -18.80
CA ASN A 106 15.49 0.51 -17.93
C ASN A 106 16.38 -0.67 -17.53
N ALA A 107 16.22 -1.84 -18.16
CA ALA A 107 17.03 -3.04 -17.91
C ALA A 107 17.12 -3.41 -16.41
N ILE A 108 16.03 -3.23 -15.65
CA ILE A 108 15.99 -3.56 -14.21
C ILE A 108 15.92 -5.08 -14.00
N GLY A 109 15.31 -5.81 -14.93
CA GLY A 109 15.03 -7.24 -14.84
C GLY A 109 16.22 -8.11 -14.40
N PRO A 110 17.45 -7.94 -14.95
CA PRO A 110 18.62 -8.72 -14.55
C PRO A 110 18.98 -8.60 -13.06
N ASN A 111 18.56 -7.53 -12.39
CA ASN A 111 18.83 -7.29 -10.98
C ASN A 111 17.74 -7.81 -10.05
N ILE A 112 16.62 -8.34 -10.57
CA ILE A 112 15.55 -8.90 -9.76
C ILE A 112 15.79 -10.40 -9.52
N ARG A 113 15.69 -10.83 -8.27
CA ARG A 113 15.72 -12.22 -7.83
C ARG A 113 14.35 -12.57 -7.29
N TYR A 114 13.56 -13.24 -8.09
CA TYR A 114 12.24 -13.76 -7.72
C TYR A 114 12.35 -15.03 -6.86
N GLY A 115 11.26 -15.40 -6.19
CA GLY A 115 11.17 -16.59 -5.37
C GLY A 115 12.07 -16.57 -4.13
N HIS A 116 12.48 -15.41 -3.66
CA HIS A 116 13.33 -15.25 -2.48
C HIS A 116 12.56 -14.59 -1.33
N ARG A 117 12.15 -15.39 -0.35
CA ARG A 117 11.50 -14.90 0.87
C ARG A 117 12.56 -14.49 1.88
N ILE A 118 12.65 -13.19 2.19
CA ILE A 118 13.52 -12.69 3.26
C ILE A 118 12.99 -13.19 4.60
N THR A 119 13.87 -13.78 5.41
CA THR A 119 13.53 -14.38 6.72
C THR A 119 14.18 -13.66 7.90
N ALA A 120 15.26 -12.91 7.69
CA ALA A 120 15.87 -12.06 8.70
C ALA A 120 16.76 -10.99 8.06
N CYS A 121 16.88 -9.83 8.74
CA CYS A 121 17.82 -8.77 8.40
C CYS A 121 18.66 -8.43 9.63
N LYS A 122 19.99 -8.54 9.51
CA LYS A 122 20.94 -8.40 10.64
C LYS A 122 22.01 -7.37 10.32
N TRP A 123 22.05 -6.28 11.06
CA TRP A 123 23.12 -5.27 10.96
C TRP A 123 24.31 -5.61 11.84
N SER A 124 25.52 -5.47 11.28
CA SER A 124 26.78 -5.52 12.01
C SER A 124 27.48 -4.17 11.96
N SER A 125 27.59 -3.50 13.10
CA SER A 125 28.35 -2.24 13.21
C SER A 125 29.85 -2.43 13.07
N ALA A 126 30.36 -3.65 13.31
CA ALA A 126 31.76 -3.97 13.10
C ALA A 126 32.11 -4.03 11.60
N ASP A 127 31.17 -4.52 10.79
CA ASP A 127 31.35 -4.69 9.34
C ASP A 127 30.69 -3.55 8.51
N ASN A 128 29.91 -2.70 9.16
CA ASN A 128 29.08 -1.66 8.54
C ASN A 128 28.21 -2.20 7.38
N ARG A 129 27.52 -3.31 7.62
CA ARG A 129 26.67 -3.95 6.59
C ARG A 129 25.49 -4.71 7.17
N TRP A 130 24.48 -4.87 6.34
CA TRP A 130 23.37 -5.77 6.54
C TRP A 130 23.70 -7.16 6.03
N THR A 131 23.33 -8.19 6.79
CA THR A 131 23.18 -9.58 6.31
C THR A 131 21.70 -9.86 6.17
N VAL A 132 21.25 -10.21 4.96
CA VAL A 132 19.87 -10.54 4.64
C VAL A 132 19.77 -12.04 4.37
N GLU A 133 19.07 -12.73 5.24
CA GLU A 133 18.81 -14.16 5.09
C GLU A 133 17.49 -14.36 4.34
N ALA A 134 17.50 -15.28 3.39
CA ALA A 134 16.32 -15.61 2.60
C ALA A 134 16.20 -17.13 2.37
N ILE A 135 15.00 -17.56 2.00
CA ILE A 135 14.70 -18.91 1.53
C ILE A 135 14.30 -18.82 0.06
N ARG A 136 14.92 -19.65 -0.80
CA ARG A 136 14.45 -19.86 -2.17
C ARG A 136 13.20 -20.73 -2.12
N LEU A 137 12.09 -20.23 -2.61
CA LEU A 137 10.80 -20.93 -2.51
C LEU A 137 10.72 -22.13 -3.45
N ALA A 138 11.54 -22.18 -4.50
CA ALA A 138 11.57 -23.26 -5.47
C ALA A 138 12.05 -24.60 -4.87
N ASP A 139 13.01 -24.56 -3.93
CA ASP A 139 13.67 -25.76 -3.39
C ASP A 139 13.84 -25.72 -1.85
N GLY A 140 13.41 -24.67 -1.20
CA GLY A 140 13.55 -24.47 0.25
C GLY A 140 14.99 -24.18 0.70
N SER A 141 15.95 -23.99 -0.21
CA SER A 141 17.33 -23.73 0.14
C SER A 141 17.52 -22.34 0.74
N LYS A 142 18.50 -22.22 1.64
CA LYS A 142 18.89 -20.94 2.23
C LYS A 142 19.71 -20.12 1.24
N ALA A 143 19.45 -18.82 1.17
CA ALA A 143 20.26 -17.85 0.46
C ALA A 143 20.66 -16.74 1.43
N THR A 144 21.87 -16.23 1.29
CA THR A 144 22.37 -15.12 2.11
C THR A 144 22.93 -14.03 1.21
N PHE A 145 22.50 -12.82 1.45
CA PHE A 145 22.98 -11.61 0.79
C PHE A 145 23.57 -10.66 1.82
N THR A 146 24.52 -9.84 1.39
CA THR A 146 24.98 -8.72 2.22
C THR A 146 24.85 -7.42 1.44
N CYS A 147 24.55 -6.33 2.14
CA CYS A 147 24.49 -5.01 1.50
C CYS A 147 24.94 -3.90 2.43
N ASN A 148 25.40 -2.79 1.82
CA ASN A 148 25.77 -1.59 2.56
C ASN A 148 24.53 -0.79 2.99
N PHE A 149 23.47 -0.79 2.17
CA PHE A 149 22.22 -0.11 2.44
C PHE A 149 21.01 -1.01 2.14
N LEU A 150 20.04 -1.05 3.04
CA LEU A 150 18.82 -1.83 2.89
C LEU A 150 17.62 -0.92 2.59
N TRP A 151 16.98 -1.12 1.43
CA TRP A 151 15.85 -0.32 1.00
C TRP A 151 14.57 -1.17 1.00
N MET A 152 13.75 -0.98 2.01
CA MET A 152 12.54 -1.77 2.24
C MET A 152 11.36 -1.25 1.41
N CYS A 153 10.97 -2.01 0.39
CA CYS A 153 9.89 -1.72 -0.57
C CYS A 153 8.80 -2.81 -0.58
N GLN A 154 8.73 -3.63 0.46
CA GLN A 154 7.86 -4.80 0.57
C GLN A 154 6.36 -4.45 0.77
N GLY A 155 6.01 -3.17 0.81
CA GLY A 155 4.66 -2.72 1.14
C GLY A 155 4.37 -2.79 2.65
N TYR A 156 3.07 -2.81 3.00
CA TYR A 156 2.63 -2.80 4.40
C TYR A 156 1.43 -3.73 4.67
N TYR A 157 1.09 -4.57 3.71
CA TYR A 157 0.05 -5.59 3.85
C TYR A 157 0.63 -7.00 3.88
N ASP A 158 0.05 -7.85 4.71
CA ASP A 158 0.28 -9.29 4.64
C ASP A 158 -0.50 -9.86 3.46
N HIS A 159 0.21 -10.19 2.38
CA HIS A 159 -0.42 -10.72 1.16
C HIS A 159 -0.79 -12.21 1.27
N GLU A 160 -0.37 -12.91 2.31
CA GLU A 160 -0.66 -14.34 2.50
C GLU A 160 -1.82 -14.55 3.49
N LYS A 161 -1.95 -13.67 4.48
CA LYS A 161 -2.93 -13.81 5.55
C LYS A 161 -3.86 -12.60 5.59
N PRO A 162 -5.03 -12.70 4.95
CA PRO A 162 -6.03 -11.63 4.99
C PRO A 162 -6.59 -11.43 6.40
N TYR A 163 -7.20 -10.28 6.62
CA TYR A 163 -7.96 -10.05 7.83
C TYR A 163 -9.40 -10.54 7.67
N THR A 164 -9.73 -11.60 8.38
CA THR A 164 -11.11 -12.10 8.51
C THR A 164 -11.49 -12.03 9.98
N PRO A 165 -12.59 -11.35 10.36
CA PRO A 165 -13.12 -11.42 11.71
C PRO A 165 -13.49 -12.86 12.08
N ASP A 166 -13.46 -13.16 13.37
CA ASP A 166 -13.91 -14.44 13.89
C ASP A 166 -15.43 -14.40 14.06
N TRP A 167 -16.17 -14.96 13.09
CA TRP A 167 -17.63 -15.03 13.11
C TRP A 167 -18.08 -16.41 13.55
N GLU A 168 -19.11 -16.45 14.40
CA GLU A 168 -19.74 -17.70 14.80
C GLU A 168 -20.36 -18.41 13.58
N GLY A 169 -20.20 -19.73 13.50
CA GLY A 169 -20.86 -20.58 12.51
C GLY A 169 -20.25 -20.57 11.10
N VAL A 170 -19.07 -19.99 10.88
CA VAL A 170 -18.44 -20.00 9.54
C VAL A 170 -18.28 -21.42 9.00
N SER A 171 -17.97 -22.41 9.87
CA SER A 171 -17.87 -23.84 9.50
C SER A 171 -19.19 -24.49 9.12
N ASP A 172 -20.32 -23.90 9.51
CA ASP A 172 -21.65 -24.44 9.23
C ASP A 172 -22.09 -24.12 7.79
N TYR A 173 -21.57 -23.04 7.22
CA TYR A 173 -21.90 -22.59 5.87
C TYR A 173 -21.51 -23.63 4.81
N LYS A 174 -22.45 -23.98 3.93
CA LYS A 174 -22.29 -25.05 2.92
C LYS A 174 -21.86 -24.53 1.55
N GLY A 175 -21.93 -23.21 1.32
CA GLY A 175 -21.45 -22.58 0.11
C GLY A 175 -19.93 -22.29 0.12
N LEU A 176 -19.46 -21.54 -0.85
CA LEU A 176 -18.07 -21.09 -0.91
C LEU A 176 -17.89 -19.83 -0.04
N PHE A 177 -17.06 -19.92 0.99
CA PHE A 177 -16.57 -18.75 1.73
C PHE A 177 -15.11 -18.47 1.36
N VAL A 178 -14.82 -17.26 0.89
CA VAL A 178 -13.47 -16.83 0.48
C VAL A 178 -13.22 -15.38 0.83
N HIS A 179 -11.98 -15.05 1.22
CA HIS A 179 -11.58 -13.66 1.29
C HIS A 179 -11.18 -13.16 -0.10
N ALA A 180 -11.56 -11.93 -0.49
CA ALA A 180 -11.26 -11.37 -1.81
C ALA A 180 -9.77 -11.44 -2.18
N GLN A 181 -8.87 -11.24 -1.21
CA GLN A 181 -7.42 -11.35 -1.40
C GLN A 181 -6.97 -12.74 -1.88
N LEU A 182 -7.73 -13.79 -1.54
CA LEU A 182 -7.43 -15.20 -1.87
C LEU A 182 -8.34 -15.73 -2.98
N TRP A 183 -8.98 -14.86 -3.73
CA TRP A 183 -9.88 -15.25 -4.81
C TRP A 183 -9.16 -16.05 -5.89
N ASP A 184 -9.70 -17.22 -6.23
CA ASP A 184 -9.26 -18.00 -7.38
C ASP A 184 -9.97 -17.48 -8.65
N PRO A 185 -9.28 -16.98 -9.66
CA PRO A 185 -9.90 -16.48 -10.89
C PRO A 185 -10.66 -17.54 -11.69
N ARG A 186 -10.45 -18.82 -11.39
CA ARG A 186 -11.19 -19.95 -11.99
C ARG A 186 -12.55 -20.17 -11.35
N THR A 187 -12.89 -19.48 -10.26
CA THR A 187 -14.17 -19.64 -9.57
C THR A 187 -15.32 -19.23 -10.48
N ASP A 188 -16.21 -20.18 -10.78
CA ASP A 188 -17.44 -19.90 -11.51
C ASP A 188 -18.49 -19.28 -10.58
N TYR A 189 -18.83 -18.04 -10.84
CA TYR A 189 -19.82 -17.28 -10.10
C TYR A 189 -21.03 -16.84 -10.96
N ALA A 190 -21.07 -17.24 -12.23
CA ALA A 190 -22.18 -16.89 -13.11
C ALA A 190 -23.51 -17.48 -12.59
N GLY A 191 -24.54 -16.64 -12.56
CA GLY A 191 -25.87 -17.04 -12.07
C GLY A 191 -25.94 -17.38 -10.56
N LYS A 192 -24.89 -17.08 -9.77
CA LYS A 192 -24.86 -17.30 -8.31
C LYS A 192 -25.35 -16.08 -7.55
N ARG A 193 -25.91 -16.31 -6.36
CA ARG A 193 -26.15 -15.25 -5.37
C ARG A 193 -24.88 -15.03 -4.60
N ILE A 194 -24.38 -13.81 -4.58
CA ILE A 194 -23.10 -13.46 -3.94
C ILE A 194 -23.38 -12.51 -2.79
N LEU A 195 -22.82 -12.81 -1.62
CA LEU A 195 -22.76 -11.90 -0.49
C LEU A 195 -21.34 -11.35 -0.36
N VAL A 196 -21.16 -10.03 -0.49
CA VAL A 196 -19.90 -9.34 -0.26
C VAL A 196 -19.93 -8.67 1.12
N ILE A 197 -19.06 -9.09 2.03
CA ILE A 197 -18.99 -8.53 3.39
C ILE A 197 -17.94 -7.43 3.42
N GLY A 198 -18.37 -6.18 3.53
CA GLY A 198 -17.56 -4.97 3.57
C GLY A 198 -18.05 -3.90 2.62
N SER A 199 -17.56 -2.68 2.80
CA SER A 199 -17.91 -1.50 1.98
C SER A 199 -16.68 -0.67 1.55
N GLY A 200 -15.45 -1.15 1.82
CA GLY A 200 -14.21 -0.44 1.45
C GLY A 200 -13.89 -0.55 -0.05
N ALA A 201 -12.70 -0.09 -0.44
CA ALA A 201 -12.24 -0.07 -1.83
C ALA A 201 -12.37 -1.42 -2.54
N THR A 202 -12.09 -2.54 -1.85
CA THR A 202 -12.28 -3.89 -2.42
C THR A 202 -13.74 -4.16 -2.73
N ALA A 203 -14.67 -3.86 -1.80
CA ALA A 203 -16.10 -4.06 -2.03
C ALA A 203 -16.59 -3.15 -3.17
N ALA A 204 -16.19 -1.87 -3.20
CA ALA A 204 -16.51 -0.94 -4.27
C ALA A 204 -16.05 -1.43 -5.66
N THR A 205 -15.05 -2.30 -5.70
CA THR A 205 -14.52 -2.90 -6.93
C THR A 205 -15.23 -4.20 -7.30
N VAL A 206 -15.37 -5.13 -6.34
CA VAL A 206 -15.89 -6.47 -6.66
C VAL A 206 -17.42 -6.51 -6.82
N VAL A 207 -18.16 -5.64 -6.11
CA VAL A 207 -19.61 -5.62 -6.17
C VAL A 207 -20.13 -5.37 -7.58
N PRO A 208 -19.76 -4.28 -8.28
CA PRO A 208 -20.20 -4.05 -9.65
C PRO A 208 -19.67 -5.12 -10.61
N ALA A 209 -18.41 -5.59 -10.43
CA ALA A 209 -17.85 -6.63 -11.29
C ALA A 209 -18.60 -7.98 -11.17
N PHE A 210 -18.99 -8.38 -9.97
CA PHE A 210 -19.82 -9.56 -9.79
C PHE A 210 -21.24 -9.37 -10.38
N ALA A 211 -21.80 -8.17 -10.25
CA ALA A 211 -23.15 -7.87 -10.74
C ALA A 211 -23.32 -8.01 -12.28
N GLU A 212 -22.22 -8.08 -13.02
CA GLU A 212 -22.26 -8.33 -14.47
C GLU A 212 -22.73 -9.75 -14.82
N LYS A 213 -22.38 -10.76 -13.99
CA LYS A 213 -22.58 -12.19 -14.28
C LYS A 213 -23.35 -12.95 -13.20
N ALA A 214 -23.33 -12.47 -11.96
CA ALA A 214 -24.06 -13.08 -10.86
C ALA A 214 -25.58 -12.96 -11.04
N ALA A 215 -26.35 -13.83 -10.43
CA ALA A 215 -27.81 -13.70 -10.36
C ALA A 215 -28.21 -12.48 -9.52
N HIS A 216 -27.52 -12.26 -8.43
CA HIS A 216 -27.69 -11.10 -7.55
C HIS A 216 -26.47 -10.94 -6.63
N VAL A 217 -26.15 -9.70 -6.28
CA VAL A 217 -25.09 -9.39 -5.32
C VAL A 217 -25.68 -8.62 -4.14
N THR A 218 -25.43 -9.10 -2.92
CA THR A 218 -25.76 -8.36 -1.70
C THR A 218 -24.47 -7.82 -1.09
N MET A 219 -24.38 -6.50 -0.90
CA MET A 219 -23.29 -5.87 -0.15
C MET A 219 -23.73 -5.71 1.32
N LEU A 220 -23.14 -6.47 2.22
CA LEU A 220 -23.36 -6.37 3.66
C LEU A 220 -22.26 -5.56 4.30
N GLN A 221 -22.63 -4.48 4.96
CA GLN A 221 -21.69 -3.56 5.61
C GLN A 221 -22.10 -3.24 7.04
N ARG A 222 -21.15 -3.17 7.94
CA ARG A 222 -21.37 -2.69 9.32
C ARG A 222 -21.52 -1.17 9.39
N SER A 223 -20.77 -0.46 8.57
CA SER A 223 -20.83 0.99 8.44
C SER A 223 -20.63 1.41 6.99
N PRO A 224 -21.37 2.41 6.51
CA PRO A 224 -21.21 2.94 5.16
C PRO A 224 -19.83 3.55 4.90
N THR A 225 -19.49 3.63 3.62
CA THR A 225 -18.30 4.31 3.08
C THR A 225 -18.73 5.49 2.22
N TYR A 226 -17.89 6.52 2.12
CA TYR A 226 -18.06 7.58 1.14
C TYR A 226 -17.60 7.12 -0.23
N PHE A 227 -18.35 7.49 -1.26
CA PHE A 227 -18.03 7.20 -2.65
C PHE A 227 -17.85 8.50 -3.45
N PHE A 228 -16.89 8.50 -4.34
CA PHE A 228 -16.68 9.55 -5.32
C PHE A 228 -16.94 8.99 -6.72
N CYS A 229 -18.02 9.43 -7.36
CA CYS A 229 -18.37 9.04 -8.72
C CYS A 229 -17.78 10.03 -9.72
N SER A 230 -17.15 9.53 -10.77
CA SER A 230 -16.63 10.32 -11.89
C SER A 230 -16.53 9.46 -13.14
N GLU A 231 -16.53 10.11 -14.30
CA GLU A 231 -16.16 9.44 -15.56
C GLU A 231 -14.70 8.95 -15.48
N ASN A 232 -14.44 7.80 -16.09
CA ASN A 232 -13.07 7.25 -16.13
C ASN A 232 -12.30 7.79 -17.34
N LYS A 233 -12.27 9.12 -17.48
CA LYS A 233 -11.52 9.84 -18.52
C LYS A 233 -10.88 11.10 -17.96
N ASN A 234 -9.86 11.60 -18.63
CA ASN A 234 -9.25 12.89 -18.31
C ASN A 234 -9.35 13.81 -19.53
N GLU A 235 -10.35 14.70 -19.52
CA GLU A 235 -10.65 15.61 -20.63
C GLU A 235 -9.49 16.54 -20.98
N LEU A 236 -8.70 16.98 -20.00
CA LEU A 236 -7.54 17.82 -20.29
C LEU A 236 -6.49 17.04 -21.06
N ALA A 237 -6.18 15.79 -20.65
CA ALA A 237 -5.26 14.94 -21.37
C ALA A 237 -5.70 14.72 -22.82
N ASP A 238 -6.99 14.43 -23.02
CA ASP A 238 -7.56 14.16 -24.35
C ASP A 238 -7.48 15.40 -25.24
N ARG A 239 -7.85 16.57 -24.74
CA ARG A 239 -7.74 17.84 -25.47
C ARG A 239 -6.31 18.20 -25.84
N LEU A 240 -5.35 17.96 -24.93
CA LEU A 240 -3.94 18.22 -25.21
C LEU A 240 -3.41 17.27 -26.29
N ARG A 241 -3.85 16.00 -26.34
CA ARG A 241 -3.52 15.05 -27.41
C ARG A 241 -4.10 15.50 -28.75
N GLU A 242 -5.37 15.92 -28.78
CA GLU A 242 -6.04 16.39 -29.98
C GLU A 242 -5.30 17.56 -30.65
N ILE A 243 -4.69 18.45 -29.88
CA ILE A 243 -3.90 19.58 -30.40
C ILE A 243 -2.41 19.25 -30.61
N GLY A 244 -2.02 17.98 -30.46
CA GLY A 244 -0.69 17.49 -30.81
C GLY A 244 0.40 17.74 -29.75
N ILE A 245 0.06 17.91 -28.47
CA ILE A 245 1.04 17.99 -27.38
C ILE A 245 1.62 16.60 -27.12
N ASP A 246 2.91 16.52 -26.85
CA ASP A 246 3.60 15.27 -26.54
C ASP A 246 3.22 14.68 -25.16
N GLU A 247 3.25 13.35 -25.03
CA GLU A 247 2.83 12.65 -23.81
C GLU A 247 3.62 13.04 -22.56
N PRO A 248 4.96 13.27 -22.58
CA PRO A 248 5.66 13.77 -21.42
C PRO A 248 5.16 15.12 -20.91
N THR A 249 4.80 16.03 -21.82
CA THR A 249 4.23 17.33 -21.45
C THR A 249 2.81 17.18 -20.92
N ILE A 250 1.96 16.37 -21.57
CA ILE A 250 0.62 16.05 -21.09
C ILE A 250 0.68 15.49 -19.69
N HIS A 251 1.50 14.47 -19.46
CA HIS A 251 1.66 13.82 -18.15
C HIS A 251 2.02 14.83 -17.07
N ARG A 252 2.99 15.72 -17.34
CA ARG A 252 3.41 16.75 -16.39
C ARG A 252 2.30 17.75 -16.04
N VAL A 253 1.54 18.20 -17.05
CA VAL A 253 0.45 19.18 -16.88
C VAL A 253 -0.71 18.56 -16.13
N VAL A 254 -1.18 17.40 -16.59
CA VAL A 254 -2.32 16.68 -15.99
C VAL A 254 -2.01 16.25 -14.56
N ARG A 255 -0.81 15.72 -14.32
CA ARG A 255 -0.34 15.36 -12.96
C ARG A 255 -0.36 16.58 -12.04
N ALA A 256 0.10 17.75 -12.50
CA ALA A 256 0.09 18.98 -11.70
C ALA A 256 -1.33 19.43 -11.36
N GLN A 257 -2.26 19.36 -12.32
CA GLN A 257 -3.67 19.69 -12.09
C GLN A 257 -4.30 18.73 -11.07
N ILE A 258 -4.18 17.42 -11.27
CA ILE A 258 -4.76 16.43 -10.35
C ILE A 258 -4.24 16.62 -8.92
N MET A 259 -2.93 16.87 -8.77
CA MET A 259 -2.36 17.16 -7.45
C MET A 259 -2.93 18.42 -6.82
N HIS A 260 -3.13 19.50 -7.62
CA HIS A 260 -3.77 20.71 -7.14
C HIS A 260 -5.22 20.47 -6.68
N ASP A 261 -5.99 19.77 -7.49
CA ASP A 261 -7.40 19.48 -7.20
C ASP A 261 -7.55 18.57 -5.96
N GLN A 262 -6.63 17.61 -5.77
CA GLN A 262 -6.57 16.78 -4.56
C GLN A 262 -6.24 17.60 -3.30
N ASP A 263 -5.34 18.60 -3.39
CA ASP A 263 -5.06 19.51 -2.26
C ASP A 263 -6.31 20.29 -1.87
N VAL A 264 -6.97 20.91 -2.86
CA VAL A 264 -8.21 21.66 -2.64
C VAL A 264 -9.28 20.76 -2.00
N MET A 265 -9.51 19.58 -2.56
CA MET A 265 -10.49 18.63 -2.05
C MET A 265 -10.16 18.18 -0.63
N THR A 266 -8.88 17.85 -0.35
CA THR A 266 -8.45 17.42 0.99
C THR A 266 -8.70 18.50 2.05
N LYS A 267 -8.42 19.77 1.73
CA LYS A 267 -8.69 20.92 2.61
C LYS A 267 -10.18 21.10 2.82
N ARG A 268 -10.98 21.06 1.76
CA ARG A 268 -12.45 21.18 1.85
C ARG A 268 -13.08 20.06 2.69
N CYS A 269 -12.58 18.83 2.59
CA CYS A 269 -13.03 17.72 3.45
C CYS A 269 -12.79 17.98 4.95
N GLN A 270 -11.88 18.89 5.30
CA GLN A 270 -11.61 19.26 6.70
C GLN A 270 -12.40 20.48 7.13
N THR A 271 -12.60 21.46 6.26
CA THR A 271 -13.20 22.76 6.60
C THR A 271 -14.70 22.84 6.33
N GLU A 272 -15.20 22.08 5.37
CA GLU A 272 -16.60 22.08 4.92
C GLU A 272 -17.12 20.69 4.55
N PRO A 273 -16.96 19.67 5.43
CA PRO A 273 -17.24 18.27 5.12
C PRO A 273 -18.68 18.00 4.70
N GLU A 274 -19.65 18.73 5.25
CA GLU A 274 -21.06 18.60 4.91
C GLU A 274 -21.35 19.05 3.46
N VAL A 275 -20.71 20.14 3.04
CA VAL A 275 -20.84 20.65 1.66
C VAL A 275 -20.25 19.63 0.69
N VAL A 276 -19.06 19.13 0.99
CA VAL A 276 -18.43 18.09 0.17
C VAL A 276 -19.31 16.83 0.10
N PHE A 277 -19.94 16.44 1.20
CA PHE A 277 -20.82 15.27 1.18
C PHE A 277 -22.06 15.50 0.30
N GLU A 278 -22.66 16.68 0.31
CA GLU A 278 -23.77 16.98 -0.62
C GLU A 278 -23.32 16.93 -2.08
N GLU A 279 -22.13 17.46 -2.40
CA GLU A 279 -21.55 17.35 -3.74
C GLU A 279 -21.34 15.90 -4.17
N LEU A 280 -20.84 15.03 -3.27
CA LEU A 280 -20.71 13.60 -3.55
C LEU A 280 -22.07 12.95 -3.85
N LYS A 281 -23.13 13.33 -3.13
CA LYS A 281 -24.50 12.85 -3.39
C LYS A 281 -25.02 13.31 -4.75
N GLU A 282 -24.76 14.56 -5.13
CA GLU A 282 -25.16 15.06 -6.44
C GLU A 282 -24.48 14.28 -7.58
N LEU A 283 -23.21 13.91 -7.44
CA LEU A 283 -22.54 13.04 -8.41
C LEU A 283 -23.25 11.68 -8.53
N VAL A 284 -23.65 11.06 -7.41
CA VAL A 284 -24.41 9.80 -7.44
C VAL A 284 -25.74 9.97 -8.19
N ARG A 285 -26.50 11.05 -7.91
CA ARG A 285 -27.74 11.37 -8.61
C ARG A 285 -27.53 11.54 -10.11
N LEU A 286 -26.46 12.24 -10.48
CA LEU A 286 -26.08 12.47 -11.88
C LEU A 286 -25.82 11.14 -12.60
N PHE A 287 -24.96 10.29 -12.04
CA PHE A 287 -24.55 9.04 -12.68
C PHE A 287 -25.66 7.97 -12.67
N THR A 288 -26.58 8.02 -11.73
CA THR A 288 -27.73 7.09 -11.65
C THR A 288 -28.96 7.59 -12.44
N GLY A 289 -29.02 8.88 -12.76
CA GLY A 289 -30.22 9.50 -13.29
C GLY A 289 -31.41 9.48 -12.33
N LYS A 290 -31.15 9.38 -11.00
CA LYS A 290 -32.16 9.31 -9.94
C LYS A 290 -32.03 10.52 -9.00
N PRO A 291 -32.78 11.61 -9.27
CA PRO A 291 -32.74 12.81 -8.39
C PRO A 291 -33.19 12.53 -6.95
N ASP A 292 -34.04 11.53 -6.76
CA ASP A 292 -34.62 11.08 -5.51
C ASP A 292 -33.90 9.89 -4.87
N PHE A 293 -32.63 9.63 -5.26
CA PHE A 293 -31.87 8.50 -4.71
C PHE A 293 -31.74 8.62 -3.19
N GLU A 294 -32.16 7.56 -2.48
CA GLU A 294 -32.14 7.47 -1.03
C GLU A 294 -30.76 7.01 -0.52
N PHE A 295 -30.09 7.88 0.25
CA PHE A 295 -28.77 7.59 0.80
C PHE A 295 -28.81 6.90 2.16
N ALA A 296 -29.80 7.23 3.00
CA ALA A 296 -29.92 6.62 4.30
C ALA A 296 -30.66 5.28 4.25
N PRO A 297 -30.27 4.29 5.05
CA PRO A 297 -29.11 4.29 5.96
C PRO A 297 -27.80 3.84 5.30
N HIS A 298 -27.82 3.40 4.04
CA HIS A 298 -26.78 2.58 3.42
C HIS A 298 -25.56 3.37 2.91
N PHE A 299 -25.74 4.68 2.64
CA PHE A 299 -24.70 5.52 2.06
C PHE A 299 -24.50 6.82 2.86
N THR A 300 -24.74 6.77 4.18
CA THR A 300 -24.60 7.91 5.09
C THR A 300 -23.59 7.56 6.19
N PRO A 301 -22.27 7.71 5.94
CA PRO A 301 -21.25 7.46 6.94
C PRO A 301 -21.38 8.38 8.16
N LYS A 302 -21.00 7.87 9.35
CA LYS A 302 -21.03 8.63 10.62
C LYS A 302 -19.72 9.33 10.94
N TYR A 303 -18.73 9.25 10.06
CA TYR A 303 -17.42 9.87 10.20
C TYR A 303 -17.24 10.95 9.13
N ARG A 304 -16.24 11.82 9.30
CA ARG A 304 -15.96 12.92 8.37
C ARG A 304 -15.41 12.38 7.03
N VAL A 305 -15.78 13.03 5.92
CA VAL A 305 -15.19 12.74 4.60
C VAL A 305 -13.66 12.75 4.70
N TRP A 306 -12.98 11.75 4.11
CA TRP A 306 -11.55 11.52 4.21
C TRP A 306 -10.99 11.17 5.61
N GLN A 307 -11.81 10.97 6.62
CA GLN A 307 -11.33 10.36 7.87
C GLN A 307 -11.03 8.87 7.70
N GLN A 308 -11.73 8.23 6.78
CA GLN A 308 -11.35 6.96 6.18
C GLN A 308 -11.23 7.14 4.66
N ARG A 309 -10.81 6.10 3.95
CA ARG A 309 -10.59 6.19 2.51
C ARG A 309 -11.91 6.46 1.78
N LEU A 310 -11.90 7.43 0.88
CA LEU A 310 -12.97 7.69 -0.06
C LEU A 310 -12.88 6.66 -1.19
N ALA A 311 -13.94 5.89 -1.45
CA ALA A 311 -13.96 4.87 -2.49
C ALA A 311 -14.27 5.51 -3.85
N PHE A 312 -13.42 5.27 -4.84
CA PHE A 312 -13.70 5.70 -6.20
C PHE A 312 -14.69 4.75 -6.88
N CYS A 313 -15.69 5.32 -7.55
CA CYS A 313 -16.78 4.61 -8.20
C CYS A 313 -16.90 5.12 -9.66
N PRO A 314 -16.10 4.54 -10.60
CA PRO A 314 -16.11 4.99 -11.99
C PRO A 314 -17.49 4.79 -12.59
N GLU A 315 -17.96 5.82 -13.34
CA GLU A 315 -19.28 5.83 -13.98
C GLU A 315 -20.46 5.55 -13.01
N GLY A 316 -20.25 5.69 -11.70
CA GLY A 316 -21.26 5.37 -10.69
C GLY A 316 -21.65 3.88 -10.64
N ASP A 317 -20.75 2.98 -11.03
CA ASP A 317 -21.03 1.56 -11.30
C ASP A 317 -21.73 0.81 -10.16
N VAL A 318 -21.32 1.00 -8.91
CA VAL A 318 -21.97 0.41 -7.72
C VAL A 318 -23.42 0.87 -7.60
N PHE A 319 -23.66 2.18 -7.75
CA PHE A 319 -24.98 2.77 -7.60
C PHE A 319 -25.89 2.44 -8.76
N ARG A 320 -25.36 2.42 -9.98
CA ARG A 320 -26.13 1.98 -11.17
C ARG A 320 -26.58 0.54 -11.04
N ALA A 321 -25.69 -0.37 -10.62
CA ALA A 321 -26.02 -1.76 -10.36
C ALA A 321 -27.11 -1.90 -9.28
N ALA A 322 -27.11 -1.04 -8.26
CA ALA A 322 -28.16 -0.99 -7.24
C ALA A 322 -29.50 -0.49 -7.82
N VAL A 323 -29.51 0.58 -8.61
CA VAL A 323 -30.72 1.11 -9.28
C VAL A 323 -31.30 0.09 -10.27
N GLU A 324 -30.46 -0.69 -10.94
CA GLU A 324 -30.85 -1.75 -11.85
C GLU A 324 -31.38 -3.01 -11.13
N GLY A 325 -31.35 -3.04 -9.79
CA GLY A 325 -31.82 -4.18 -8.98
C GLY A 325 -30.88 -5.38 -8.98
N LYS A 326 -29.67 -5.24 -9.53
CA LYS A 326 -28.62 -6.29 -9.52
C LYS A 326 -27.87 -6.36 -8.20
N VAL A 327 -27.86 -5.27 -7.46
CA VAL A 327 -27.18 -5.14 -6.17
C VAL A 327 -28.17 -4.68 -5.11
N SER A 328 -28.14 -5.35 -3.96
CA SER A 328 -28.77 -4.90 -2.72
C SER A 328 -27.72 -4.50 -1.69
N VAL A 329 -28.06 -3.55 -0.83
CA VAL A 329 -27.17 -3.13 0.26
C VAL A 329 -27.86 -3.33 1.59
N VAL A 330 -27.20 -4.03 2.50
CA VAL A 330 -27.65 -4.23 3.89
C VAL A 330 -26.64 -3.60 4.83
N THR A 331 -27.11 -2.76 5.74
CA THR A 331 -26.26 -2.12 6.75
C THR A 331 -26.62 -2.65 8.12
N ASP A 332 -25.87 -3.67 8.55
CA ASP A 332 -26.08 -4.36 9.82
C ASP A 332 -24.81 -5.10 10.26
N GLU A 333 -24.78 -5.56 11.51
CA GLU A 333 -23.75 -6.46 12.02
C GLU A 333 -24.10 -7.92 11.74
N ILE A 334 -23.09 -8.77 11.60
CA ILE A 334 -23.27 -10.21 11.48
C ILE A 334 -23.45 -10.80 12.88
N ASP A 335 -24.59 -11.47 13.11
CA ASP A 335 -24.80 -12.29 14.28
C ASP A 335 -24.04 -13.62 14.14
N ARG A 336 -24.33 -14.37 13.07
CA ARG A 336 -23.67 -15.65 12.78
C ARG A 336 -23.81 -16.08 11.32
N PHE A 337 -22.95 -17.00 10.91
CA PHE A 337 -23.15 -17.76 9.68
C PHE A 337 -24.18 -18.88 9.90
N THR A 338 -24.95 -19.19 8.85
CA THR A 338 -25.88 -20.29 8.78
C THR A 338 -25.45 -21.27 7.67
N GLU A 339 -26.16 -22.40 7.55
CA GLU A 339 -25.89 -23.35 6.45
C GLU A 339 -26.02 -22.71 5.06
N LYS A 340 -26.89 -21.70 4.91
CA LYS A 340 -27.23 -21.09 3.61
C LYS A 340 -26.66 -19.67 3.40
N GLY A 341 -26.13 -19.04 4.42
CA GLY A 341 -25.72 -17.65 4.33
C GLY A 341 -25.31 -17.05 5.65
N VAL A 342 -25.81 -15.84 5.92
CA VAL A 342 -25.49 -15.06 7.13
C VAL A 342 -26.78 -14.55 7.76
N ARG A 343 -26.93 -14.69 9.09
CA ARG A 343 -27.92 -13.98 9.88
C ARG A 343 -27.36 -12.71 10.44
N THR A 344 -28.06 -11.61 10.25
CA THR A 344 -27.68 -10.30 10.80
C THR A 344 -28.16 -10.14 12.24
N ALA A 345 -27.66 -9.12 12.94
CA ALA A 345 -28.06 -8.81 14.30
C ALA A 345 -29.56 -8.41 14.42
N SER A 346 -30.14 -7.83 13.37
CA SER A 346 -31.59 -7.55 13.29
C SER A 346 -32.44 -8.78 13.06
N GLY A 347 -31.83 -9.94 12.78
CA GLY A 347 -32.50 -11.21 12.54
C GLY A 347 -32.78 -11.50 11.06
N GLU A 348 -32.39 -10.65 10.13
CA GLU A 348 -32.50 -10.91 8.70
C GLU A 348 -31.53 -12.04 8.29
N GLU A 349 -32.05 -13.01 7.50
CA GLU A 349 -31.21 -14.08 6.92
C GLU A 349 -30.93 -13.78 5.44
N ILE A 350 -29.62 -13.60 5.11
CA ILE A 350 -29.16 -13.33 3.76
C ILE A 350 -28.60 -14.62 3.18
N GLU A 351 -29.34 -15.23 2.27
CA GLU A 351 -28.91 -16.45 1.57
C GLU A 351 -27.91 -16.10 0.45
N ALA A 352 -26.85 -16.89 0.34
CA ALA A 352 -25.83 -16.74 -0.70
C ALA A 352 -25.25 -18.11 -1.09
N ASP A 353 -24.85 -18.24 -2.35
CA ASP A 353 -24.14 -19.41 -2.85
C ASP A 353 -22.62 -19.22 -2.68
N ILE A 354 -22.17 -17.95 -2.69
CA ILE A 354 -20.79 -17.54 -2.46
C ILE A 354 -20.77 -16.35 -1.49
N ILE A 355 -19.95 -16.43 -0.46
CA ILE A 355 -19.68 -15.32 0.46
C ILE A 355 -18.24 -14.86 0.26
N VAL A 356 -18.07 -13.57 -0.06
CA VAL A 356 -16.76 -12.93 -0.30
C VAL A 356 -16.48 -11.95 0.83
N ALA A 357 -15.50 -12.25 1.66
CA ALA A 357 -15.03 -11.32 2.68
C ALA A 357 -14.16 -10.23 2.03
N ALA A 358 -14.61 -8.97 2.07
CA ALA A 358 -13.90 -7.76 1.68
C ALA A 358 -13.59 -6.90 2.93
N THR A 359 -13.17 -7.56 4.01
CA THR A 359 -13.07 -7.02 5.37
C THR A 359 -11.74 -6.32 5.66
N GLY A 360 -10.92 -6.16 4.62
CA GLY A 360 -9.67 -5.42 4.67
C GLY A 360 -8.45 -6.30 4.87
N PHE A 361 -7.31 -5.62 5.01
CA PHE A 361 -6.00 -6.27 5.08
C PHE A 361 -5.50 -6.40 6.51
N ARG A 362 -4.52 -7.27 6.68
CA ARG A 362 -3.67 -7.32 7.86
C ARG A 362 -2.44 -6.45 7.63
N LEU A 363 -2.14 -5.57 8.58
CA LEU A 363 -0.92 -4.77 8.54
C LEU A 363 0.30 -5.67 8.79
N SER A 364 1.32 -5.51 7.96
CA SER A 364 2.62 -6.17 8.06
C SER A 364 3.71 -5.09 8.09
N VAL A 365 4.22 -4.80 9.27
CA VAL A 365 5.27 -3.78 9.45
C VAL A 365 6.60 -4.40 9.07
N MET A 366 7.33 -3.76 8.16
CA MET A 366 8.60 -4.30 7.61
C MET A 366 8.49 -5.74 7.10
N GLY A 367 7.32 -6.15 6.60
CA GLY A 367 7.07 -7.51 6.12
C GLY A 367 6.97 -8.56 7.24
N ASP A 368 6.77 -8.15 8.49
CA ASP A 368 6.89 -8.98 9.70
C ASP A 368 8.25 -9.75 9.76
N ILE A 369 9.27 -9.23 9.08
CA ILE A 369 10.63 -9.78 9.05
C ILE A 369 11.34 -9.45 10.38
N PRO A 370 12.02 -10.41 11.04
CA PRO A 370 12.88 -10.14 12.17
C PRO A 370 14.09 -9.29 11.80
N PHE A 371 14.28 -8.17 12.50
CA PHE A 371 15.44 -7.29 12.37
C PHE A 371 16.29 -7.33 13.64
N SER A 372 17.60 -7.23 13.48
CA SER A 372 18.52 -7.04 14.62
C SER A 372 19.66 -6.08 14.26
N VAL A 373 20.13 -5.35 15.27
CA VAL A 373 21.31 -4.48 15.21
C VAL A 373 22.29 -4.96 16.28
N ASP A 374 23.48 -5.41 15.86
CA ASP A 374 24.51 -5.96 16.73
C ASP A 374 23.98 -7.07 17.66
N GLY A 375 23.15 -7.96 17.11
CA GLY A 375 22.54 -9.08 17.82
C GLY A 375 21.34 -8.71 18.71
N LYS A 376 20.97 -7.42 18.83
CA LYS A 376 19.77 -7.00 19.56
C LYS A 376 18.60 -6.90 18.61
N ALA A 377 17.48 -7.56 18.93
CA ALA A 377 16.27 -7.47 18.15
C ALA A 377 15.73 -6.03 18.09
N VAL A 378 15.28 -5.61 16.92
CA VAL A 378 14.60 -4.32 16.72
C VAL A 378 13.11 -4.50 17.03
N ASN A 379 12.61 -3.72 17.98
CA ASN A 379 11.18 -3.52 18.18
C ASN A 379 10.80 -2.18 17.55
N TRP A 380 10.04 -2.20 16.47
CA TRP A 380 9.72 -0.98 15.73
C TRP A 380 8.98 0.06 16.57
N ASN A 381 8.15 -0.38 17.53
CA ASN A 381 7.41 0.54 18.40
C ASN A 381 8.32 1.29 19.40
N ASP A 382 9.58 0.87 19.57
CA ASP A 382 10.57 1.57 20.38
C ASP A 382 11.41 2.57 19.56
N THR A 383 11.22 2.61 18.24
CA THR A 383 11.93 3.52 17.35
C THR A 383 11.13 4.81 17.09
N VAL A 384 11.84 5.89 16.80
CA VAL A 384 11.24 7.15 16.34
C VAL A 384 11.53 7.32 14.85
N THR A 385 10.49 7.66 14.10
CA THR A 385 10.66 7.84 12.66
C THR A 385 11.29 9.18 12.32
N TYR A 386 12.15 9.19 11.32
CA TYR A 386 12.60 10.38 10.63
C TYR A 386 11.87 10.48 9.28
N ARG A 387 11.01 11.48 9.13
CA ARG A 387 10.18 11.72 7.92
C ARG A 387 9.40 10.51 7.43
N GLY A 388 9.11 9.53 8.30
CA GLY A 388 8.47 8.26 7.90
C GLY A 388 9.32 7.39 6.97
N MET A 389 10.62 7.62 6.89
CA MET A 389 11.53 6.92 5.96
C MET A 389 12.65 6.17 6.66
N MET A 390 13.26 6.77 7.69
CA MET A 390 14.33 6.18 8.48
C MET A 390 13.94 6.12 9.97
N PHE A 391 14.69 5.41 10.78
CA PHE A 391 14.32 5.13 12.18
C PHE A 391 15.52 5.22 13.10
N THR A 392 15.30 5.79 14.28
CA THR A 392 16.36 5.86 15.30
C THR A 392 16.87 4.47 15.68
N GLY A 393 18.19 4.31 15.73
CA GLY A 393 18.85 3.06 16.12
C GLY A 393 18.85 1.96 15.04
N VAL A 394 18.45 2.27 13.80
CA VAL A 394 18.49 1.34 12.67
C VAL A 394 19.34 1.95 11.55
N PRO A 395 20.62 1.56 11.45
CA PRO A 395 21.55 2.16 10.49
C PRO A 395 21.25 1.77 9.03
N ASN A 396 21.65 2.63 8.09
CA ASN A 396 21.69 2.35 6.64
C ASN A 396 20.44 1.66 6.11
N MET A 397 19.25 2.14 6.52
CA MET A 397 18.00 1.56 6.06
C MET A 397 16.97 2.66 5.78
N ALA A 398 16.21 2.49 4.71
CA ALA A 398 15.00 3.27 4.42
C ALA A 398 13.81 2.34 4.19
N TRP A 399 12.62 2.76 4.60
CA TRP A 399 11.36 2.07 4.37
C TRP A 399 10.41 2.94 3.56
N VAL A 400 9.90 2.40 2.47
CA VAL A 400 8.91 3.09 1.64
C VAL A 400 7.51 2.88 2.20
N MET A 401 6.96 3.95 2.76
CA MET A 401 5.57 4.08 3.13
C MET A 401 4.98 5.27 2.36
N GLY A 402 4.03 5.03 1.47
CA GLY A 402 3.41 6.06 0.64
C GLY A 402 2.35 6.88 1.38
N TYR A 403 1.61 7.68 0.63
CA TYR A 403 0.47 8.43 1.15
C TYR A 403 -0.78 7.56 1.24
N PHE A 404 -1.60 7.81 2.26
CA PHE A 404 -2.92 7.18 2.40
C PHE A 404 -4.04 7.97 1.73
N ARG A 405 -3.84 9.29 1.55
CA ARG A 405 -4.80 10.24 0.97
C ARG A 405 -4.38 10.82 -0.37
N ALA A 406 -3.23 10.42 -0.86
CA ALA A 406 -2.72 10.79 -2.17
C ALA A 406 -2.12 9.54 -2.84
N SER A 407 -1.73 9.65 -4.09
CA SER A 407 -1.14 8.52 -4.81
C SER A 407 0.18 8.08 -4.17
N TRP A 408 0.33 6.78 -4.03
CA TRP A 408 1.44 6.13 -3.34
C TRP A 408 2.81 6.50 -3.92
N THR A 409 2.92 6.51 -5.24
CA THR A 409 4.17 6.75 -5.96
C THR A 409 4.69 8.18 -5.88
N LEU A 410 3.84 9.14 -5.56
CA LEU A 410 4.29 10.51 -5.27
C LEU A 410 5.38 10.51 -4.20
N ARG A 411 5.22 9.64 -3.19
CA ARG A 411 6.21 9.53 -2.11
C ARG A 411 7.37 8.62 -2.48
N VAL A 412 7.14 7.59 -3.28
CA VAL A 412 8.20 6.72 -3.81
C VAL A 412 9.24 7.53 -4.58
N ASP A 413 8.79 8.43 -5.47
CA ASP A 413 9.68 9.30 -6.24
C ASP A 413 10.51 10.24 -5.34
N MET A 414 9.89 10.88 -4.34
CA MET A 414 10.61 11.76 -3.42
C MET A 414 11.60 10.99 -2.52
N MET A 415 11.21 9.81 -2.06
CA MET A 415 12.09 8.94 -1.28
C MET A 415 13.25 8.43 -2.14
N GLY A 416 13.00 8.17 -3.42
CA GLY A 416 14.03 7.82 -4.39
C GLY A 416 15.12 8.90 -4.44
N ASP A 417 14.71 10.16 -4.61
CA ASP A 417 15.64 11.30 -4.59
C ASP A 417 16.37 11.42 -3.26
N PHE A 418 15.65 11.33 -2.14
CA PHE A 418 16.25 11.45 -0.81
C PHE A 418 17.30 10.36 -0.56
N VAL A 419 16.97 9.09 -0.81
CA VAL A 419 17.90 7.96 -0.57
C VAL A 419 19.12 8.07 -1.49
N CYS A 420 18.93 8.42 -2.76
CA CYS A 420 20.05 8.60 -3.68
C CYS A 420 20.94 9.78 -3.27
N ASN A 421 20.36 10.90 -2.84
CA ASN A 421 21.12 12.03 -2.31
C ASN A 421 21.91 11.64 -1.05
N LEU A 422 21.31 10.87 -0.15
CA LEU A 422 21.96 10.36 1.06
C LEU A 422 23.14 9.45 0.71
N LEU A 423 22.96 8.49 -0.19
CA LEU A 423 24.02 7.58 -0.63
C LEU A 423 25.19 8.34 -1.27
N ASN A 424 24.88 9.30 -2.15
CA ASN A 424 25.91 10.15 -2.78
C ASN A 424 26.62 11.07 -1.76
N HIS A 425 25.90 11.53 -0.74
CA HIS A 425 26.50 12.32 0.36
C HIS A 425 27.47 11.45 1.19
N MET A 426 27.06 10.23 1.54
CA MET A 426 27.91 9.27 2.24
C MET A 426 29.19 8.96 1.46
N ASP A 427 29.09 8.75 0.13
CA ASP A 427 30.24 8.50 -0.72
C ASP A 427 31.21 9.68 -0.72
N LYS A 428 30.71 10.93 -0.83
CA LYS A 428 31.53 12.14 -0.78
C LYS A 428 32.26 12.31 0.55
N MET A 429 31.65 11.87 1.65
CA MET A 429 32.28 11.92 2.98
C MET A 429 33.19 10.72 3.26
N GLY A 430 33.14 9.67 2.44
CA GLY A 430 33.79 8.39 2.73
C GLY A 430 33.14 7.63 3.89
N ALA A 431 31.91 7.98 4.25
CA ALA A 431 31.16 7.35 5.33
C ALA A 431 30.55 6.02 4.88
N LYS A 432 30.66 4.99 5.73
CA LYS A 432 30.09 3.67 5.50
C LYS A 432 28.77 3.45 6.25
N ARG A 433 28.49 4.31 7.21
CA ARG A 433 27.32 4.20 8.08
C ARG A 433 26.66 5.56 8.24
N VAL A 434 25.34 5.55 8.26
CA VAL A 434 24.49 6.66 8.70
C VAL A 434 23.48 6.14 9.72
N ASP A 435 23.43 6.77 10.88
CA ASP A 435 22.39 6.58 11.90
C ASP A 435 21.55 7.85 11.98
N VAL A 436 20.24 7.66 12.06
CA VAL A 436 19.32 8.72 12.45
C VAL A 436 19.19 8.73 13.96
N GLN A 437 19.35 9.89 14.58
CA GLN A 437 19.24 10.08 16.03
C GLN A 437 18.45 11.35 16.36
N LEU A 438 17.78 11.37 17.51
CA LEU A 438 17.17 12.58 18.02
C LEU A 438 18.25 13.63 18.29
N ARG A 439 18.06 14.85 17.79
CA ARG A 439 18.95 15.99 18.10
C ARG A 439 18.93 16.31 19.59
N PRO A 440 19.92 16.97 20.16
CA PRO A 440 19.93 17.36 21.58
C PRO A 440 18.65 18.09 22.02
N GLU A 441 18.14 19.02 21.18
CA GLU A 441 16.92 19.77 21.43
C GLU A 441 15.63 18.96 21.24
N ASP A 442 15.69 17.76 20.69
CA ASP A 442 14.57 16.83 20.50
C ASP A 442 14.52 15.73 21.59
N GLN A 443 15.56 15.69 22.45
CA GLN A 443 15.57 14.77 23.58
C GLN A 443 14.41 15.07 24.55
N GLY A 444 13.59 14.06 24.81
CA GLY A 444 12.41 14.22 25.68
C GLY A 444 11.18 14.84 25.00
N MET A 445 11.17 15.05 23.67
CA MET A 445 9.95 15.44 22.97
C MET A 445 8.84 14.39 23.19
N PRO A 446 7.56 14.80 23.21
CA PRO A 446 6.45 13.87 23.31
C PRO A 446 6.40 12.90 22.13
N LEU A 447 6.32 11.61 22.44
CA LEU A 447 6.17 10.57 21.42
C LEU A 447 4.71 10.12 21.36
N SER A 448 4.21 9.96 20.15
CA SER A 448 2.85 9.54 19.85
C SER A 448 2.84 8.34 18.89
N PRO A 449 1.72 7.61 18.78
CA PRO A 449 1.56 6.61 17.74
C PRO A 449 1.80 7.18 16.35
N TRP A 450 2.22 6.32 15.40
CA TRP A 450 2.56 6.67 14.02
C TRP A 450 1.50 7.54 13.32
N ILE A 451 0.22 7.26 13.54
CA ILE A 451 -0.93 7.93 12.90
C ILE A 451 -1.79 8.61 13.95
N GLU A 452 -2.34 9.75 13.59
CA GLU A 452 -3.36 10.45 14.34
C GLU A 452 -4.75 9.86 14.05
N ALA A 453 -5.27 9.08 14.98
CA ALA A 453 -6.55 8.38 14.81
C ALA A 453 -7.74 9.33 14.55
N ASP A 454 -7.73 10.53 15.15
CA ASP A 454 -8.77 11.54 14.94
C ASP A 454 -8.74 12.11 13.51
N ASN A 455 -7.58 12.05 12.86
CA ASN A 455 -7.40 12.56 11.51
C ASN A 455 -7.62 11.47 10.43
N PHE A 456 -7.07 10.24 10.65
CA PHE A 456 -7.18 9.14 9.70
C PHE A 456 -7.18 7.79 10.43
N ASN A 457 -8.28 7.02 10.35
CA ASN A 457 -8.48 5.85 11.19
C ASN A 457 -9.04 4.60 10.50
N PRO A 458 -8.54 4.20 9.33
CA PRO A 458 -9.00 2.96 8.73
C PRO A 458 -8.64 1.76 9.63
N GLY A 459 -9.55 0.79 9.72
CA GLY A 459 -9.48 -0.29 10.70
C GLY A 459 -8.18 -1.11 10.62
N TYR A 460 -7.60 -1.31 9.44
CA TYR A 460 -6.37 -2.08 9.28
C TYR A 460 -5.15 -1.39 9.93
N LEU A 461 -5.08 -0.06 9.91
CA LEU A 461 -4.03 0.70 10.60
C LEU A 461 -4.25 0.69 12.12
N MET A 462 -5.50 0.89 12.55
CA MET A 462 -5.81 0.91 13.98
C MET A 462 -5.49 -0.42 14.68
N ARG A 463 -5.72 -1.55 14.00
CA ARG A 463 -5.41 -2.88 14.53
C ARG A 463 -3.91 -3.20 14.67
N GLY A 464 -3.04 -2.49 13.98
CA GLY A 464 -1.59 -2.72 14.00
C GLY A 464 -0.78 -1.52 14.46
N LEU A 465 -1.43 -0.53 15.07
CA LEU A 465 -0.79 0.72 15.45
C LEU A 465 0.32 0.53 16.49
N ASP A 466 0.19 -0.46 17.35
CA ASP A 466 1.18 -0.87 18.35
C ASP A 466 2.46 -1.50 17.77
N LYS A 467 2.43 -1.92 16.50
CA LYS A 467 3.58 -2.46 15.78
C LYS A 467 4.38 -1.40 15.02
N LEU A 468 3.78 -0.24 14.79
CA LEU A 468 4.40 0.84 14.03
C LEU A 468 5.38 1.64 14.90
N PRO A 469 6.40 2.29 14.29
CA PRO A 469 7.28 3.23 14.97
C PRO A 469 6.52 4.38 15.64
N LYS A 470 7.16 5.07 16.55
CA LYS A 470 6.65 6.30 17.15
C LYS A 470 6.91 7.50 16.25
N ARG A 471 6.10 8.53 16.39
CA ARG A 471 6.35 9.86 15.85
C ARG A 471 6.57 10.87 16.97
N GLY A 472 7.35 11.90 16.67
CA GLY A 472 7.48 13.09 17.52
C GLY A 472 6.45 14.16 17.18
N ASP A 473 6.63 15.33 17.75
CA ASP A 473 5.76 16.50 17.55
C ASP A 473 6.26 17.47 16.45
N LYS A 474 7.53 17.34 16.02
CA LYS A 474 8.12 18.16 14.96
C LYS A 474 7.93 17.52 13.57
N PRO A 475 7.88 18.31 12.47
CA PRO A 475 7.61 17.81 11.13
C PRO A 475 8.57 16.70 10.66
N GLU A 476 9.87 16.82 10.96
CA GLU A 476 10.87 15.83 10.56
C GLU A 476 10.77 14.51 11.32
N TRP A 477 10.13 14.49 12.49
CA TRP A 477 9.91 13.29 13.29
C TRP A 477 8.53 12.66 13.08
N ARG A 478 7.92 12.89 11.91
CA ARG A 478 6.61 12.36 11.54
C ARG A 478 6.64 11.68 10.19
N HIS A 479 5.70 10.77 9.99
CA HIS A 479 5.21 10.38 8.68
C HIS A 479 4.12 11.38 8.29
N ASN A 480 4.47 12.38 7.52
CA ASN A 480 3.52 13.38 7.07
C ASN A 480 2.62 12.79 5.98
N GLN A 481 1.32 13.12 6.00
CA GLN A 481 0.35 12.74 4.98
C GLN A 481 0.03 13.92 4.04
N ASP A 482 0.82 14.98 4.11
CA ASP A 482 0.71 16.18 3.30
C ASP A 482 1.81 16.19 2.24
N TYR A 483 1.46 15.74 1.04
CA TYR A 483 2.35 15.76 -0.12
C TYR A 483 2.85 17.17 -0.44
N TRP A 484 1.97 18.18 -0.33
CA TRP A 484 2.30 19.55 -0.73
C TRP A 484 3.33 20.20 0.18
N ALA A 485 3.34 19.84 1.45
CA ALA A 485 4.40 20.23 2.37
C ALA A 485 5.68 19.41 2.12
N GLU A 486 5.56 18.08 1.94
CA GLU A 486 6.73 17.19 1.78
C GLU A 486 7.47 17.39 0.45
N LYS A 487 6.79 17.73 -0.65
CA LYS A 487 7.41 17.90 -1.97
C LYS A 487 8.51 18.98 -2.00
N ASP A 488 8.42 19.95 -1.11
CA ASP A 488 9.41 21.02 -0.98
C ASP A 488 10.42 20.71 0.16
N GLN A 489 9.96 20.09 1.24
CA GLN A 489 10.78 19.80 2.44
C GLN A 489 11.73 18.61 2.28
N ILE A 490 11.31 17.53 1.61
CA ILE A 490 12.15 16.34 1.46
C ILE A 490 13.35 16.60 0.55
N PRO A 491 13.20 17.20 -0.65
CA PRO A 491 14.34 17.55 -1.48
C PRO A 491 15.32 18.57 -0.83
N ALA A 492 14.81 19.44 0.04
CA ALA A 492 15.59 20.46 0.76
C ALA A 492 16.19 19.94 2.08
N THR A 493 16.16 18.63 2.34
CA THR A 493 16.71 18.06 3.58
C THR A 493 18.22 18.32 3.67
N ASP A 494 18.65 18.97 4.75
CA ASP A 494 20.05 19.15 5.05
C ASP A 494 20.65 17.86 5.61
N LEU A 495 21.40 17.15 4.76
CA LEU A 495 22.08 15.90 5.13
C LEU A 495 23.26 16.09 6.08
N THR A 496 23.66 17.34 6.41
CA THR A 496 24.68 17.64 7.42
C THR A 496 24.09 17.93 8.79
N GLY A 497 22.77 17.87 8.93
CA GLY A 497 22.05 18.11 10.18
C GLY A 497 22.46 17.17 11.32
N ALA A 498 22.28 17.62 12.55
CA ALA A 498 22.69 16.90 13.77
C ALA A 498 21.90 15.58 13.98
N GLU A 499 20.79 15.39 13.29
CA GLU A 499 20.02 14.14 13.26
C GLU A 499 20.72 13.02 12.50
N PHE A 500 21.68 13.32 11.62
CA PHE A 500 22.45 12.33 10.90
C PHE A 500 23.84 12.16 11.53
N LYS A 501 24.14 10.96 11.95
CA LYS A 501 25.46 10.59 12.46
C LYS A 501 26.14 9.68 11.45
N TYR A 502 27.20 10.19 10.85
CA TYR A 502 28.02 9.44 9.89
C TYR A 502 29.25 8.82 10.54
N SER A 503 29.68 7.65 10.06
CA SER A 503 30.95 7.01 10.44
C SER A 503 31.50 6.08 9.34
#